data_08b10913aa36ff4a422dab40b7d0f0cd
#
_entry.id   08b10913aa36ff4a422dab40b7d0f0cd
#
_cell.length_a   1.000
_cell.length_b   1.000
_cell.length_c   1.000
_cell.angle_alpha   90.00
_cell.angle_beta   90.00
_cell.angle_gamma   90.00
#
_symmetry.space_group_name_H-M   'P 1'
#
loop_
_entity.id
_entity.type
_entity.pdbx_description
1 polymer ?
#
loop_
_entity_poly.entity_id
_entity_poly.type
_entity_poly.pdbx_seq_one_letter_code
_entity_poly.pdbx_strand_id
1 'polypeptide(L)' 'MGNKALRIFLAVMMTLAIIALVVFMIVHIKAGLDGPNAKLMLAAYVLMIIWAAFRLLATIKSLLGK' A
#
# COMPACT_ATOMS: atom_id res chain seq x y z
N MET A 1 -18.25 -8.27 -17.54
CA MET A 1 -17.62 -7.34 -18.41
C MET A 1 -16.92 -6.24 -17.71
N GLY A 2 -17.59 -5.15 -17.37
CA GLY A 2 -16.97 -4.04 -16.71
C GLY A 2 -16.31 -4.37 -15.40
N ASN A 3 -16.76 -5.41 -14.74
CA ASN A 3 -16.22 -5.76 -13.42
C ASN A 3 -14.76 -6.20 -13.48
N LYS A 4 -14.37 -6.90 -14.55
CA LYS A 4 -13.00 -7.35 -14.67
C LYS A 4 -12.06 -6.19 -14.92
N ALA A 5 -12.44 -5.28 -15.80
CA ALA A 5 -11.63 -4.10 -16.08
C ALA A 5 -11.51 -3.22 -14.85
N LEU A 6 -12.60 -3.08 -14.09
CA LEU A 6 -12.58 -2.30 -12.86
C LEU A 6 -11.64 -2.90 -11.83
N ARG A 7 -11.63 -4.22 -11.70
CA ARG A 7 -10.74 -4.90 -10.75
C ARG A 7 -9.28 -4.73 -11.13
N ILE A 8 -8.98 -4.83 -12.42
CA ILE A 8 -7.62 -4.59 -12.91
C ILE A 8 -7.20 -3.16 -12.59
N PHE A 9 -8.08 -2.20 -12.85
CA PHE A 9 -7.81 -0.81 -12.54
C PHE A 9 -7.53 -0.61 -11.05
N LEU A 10 -8.36 -1.22 -10.19
CA LEU A 10 -8.17 -1.13 -8.75
C LEU A 10 -6.84 -1.74 -8.32
N ALA A 11 -6.47 -2.88 -8.90
CA ALA A 11 -5.20 -3.53 -8.58
C ALA A 11 -4.02 -2.63 -8.94
N VAL A 12 -4.08 -2.00 -10.10
CA VAL A 12 -3.03 -1.07 -10.55
C VAL A 12 -2.95 0.12 -9.61
N MET A 13 -4.09 0.69 -9.25
CA MET A 13 -4.12 1.85 -8.35
C MET A 13 -3.58 1.50 -6.97
N MET A 14 -3.93 0.32 -6.46
CA MET A 14 -3.43 -0.12 -5.16
C MET A 14 -1.92 -0.35 -5.20
N THR A 15 -1.41 -0.91 -6.29
CA THR A 15 0.03 -1.10 -6.45
C THR A 15 0.75 0.24 -6.44
N LEU A 16 0.22 1.22 -7.15
CA LEU A 16 0.79 2.56 -7.18
C LEU A 16 0.75 3.20 -5.79
N ALA A 17 -0.34 3.00 -5.07
CA ALA A 17 -0.46 3.53 -3.71
C ALA A 17 0.57 2.92 -2.78
N ILE A 18 0.80 1.60 -2.89
CA ILE A 18 1.80 0.93 -2.06
C ILE A 18 3.19 1.48 -2.37
N ILE A 19 3.50 1.63 -3.65
CA ILE A 19 4.80 2.18 -4.06
C ILE A 19 4.97 3.59 -3.50
N ALA A 20 3.93 4.41 -3.60
CA ALA A 20 3.97 5.77 -3.06
C ALA A 20 4.20 5.77 -1.55
N LEU A 21 3.51 4.88 -0.84
CA LEU A 21 3.68 4.77 0.61
C LEU A 21 5.10 4.39 0.98
N VAL A 22 5.68 3.43 0.26
CA VAL A 22 7.05 2.99 0.52
C VAL A 22 8.03 4.14 0.25
N VAL A 23 7.84 4.86 -0.85
CA VAL A 23 8.70 5.99 -1.19
C VAL A 23 8.61 7.07 -0.11
N PHE A 24 7.38 7.41 0.32
CA PHE A 24 7.20 8.40 1.38
C PHE A 24 7.86 7.96 2.68
N MET A 25 7.75 6.68 3.01
CA MET A 25 8.36 6.15 4.21
C MET A 25 9.88 6.32 4.16
N ILE A 26 10.49 5.97 3.03
CA ILE A 26 11.94 6.10 2.85
C ILE A 26 12.36 7.56 2.96
N VAL A 27 11.62 8.46 2.33
CA VAL A 27 11.93 9.90 2.38
C VAL A 27 11.87 10.40 3.81
N HIS A 28 10.86 10.00 4.57
CA HIS A 28 10.73 10.41 5.97
C HIS A 28 11.87 9.89 6.83
N ILE A 29 12.28 8.64 6.59
CA ILE A 29 13.39 8.06 7.34
C ILE A 29 14.69 8.81 7.04
N LYS A 30 14.91 9.14 5.78
CA LYS A 30 16.13 9.88 5.39
C LYS A 30 16.11 11.31 5.88
N ALA A 31 14.93 11.91 5.96
CA ALA A 31 14.80 13.28 6.45
C ALA A 31 15.08 13.40 7.94
N GLY A 32 15.11 12.28 8.63
CA GLY A 32 15.37 12.29 10.06
C GLY A 32 14.09 12.22 10.86
N LEU A 33 13.75 11.04 11.31
CA LEU A 33 12.60 10.84 12.18
C LEU A 33 13.06 11.09 13.63
N ASP A 34 13.28 12.33 13.94
CA ASP A 34 13.70 12.72 15.28
C ASP A 34 12.52 13.33 16.01
N GLY A 35 11.82 12.54 16.78
CA GLY A 35 10.72 13.08 17.53
C GLY A 35 10.02 11.99 18.30
N PRO A 36 9.22 12.36 19.29
CA PRO A 36 8.50 11.38 20.10
C PRO A 36 7.48 10.59 19.27
N ASN A 37 7.02 11.16 18.16
CA ASN A 37 6.02 10.52 17.31
C ASN A 37 6.63 9.75 16.16
N ALA A 38 7.94 9.71 16.04
CA ALA A 38 8.61 9.05 14.91
C ALA A 38 8.24 7.56 14.84
N LYS A 39 8.26 6.89 15.99
CA LYS A 39 7.91 5.47 16.03
C LYS A 39 6.45 5.23 15.68
N LEU A 40 5.57 6.13 16.13
CA LEU A 40 4.16 6.03 15.81
C LEU A 40 3.92 6.19 14.32
N MET A 41 4.61 7.14 13.69
CA MET A 41 4.48 7.34 12.25
C MET A 41 4.97 6.13 11.48
N LEU A 42 6.11 5.57 11.88
CA LEU A 42 6.63 4.36 11.25
C LEU A 42 5.65 3.20 11.39
N ALA A 43 5.09 3.01 12.58
CA ALA A 43 4.11 1.96 12.82
C ALA A 43 2.89 2.15 11.93
N ALA A 44 2.42 3.38 11.79
CA ALA A 44 1.27 3.68 10.94
C ALA A 44 1.58 3.33 9.48
N TYR A 45 2.76 3.72 8.98
CA TYR A 45 3.15 3.39 7.63
C TYR A 45 3.19 1.88 7.40
N VAL A 46 3.81 1.16 8.33
CA VAL A 46 3.92 -0.29 8.22
C VAL A 46 2.54 -0.95 8.21
N LEU A 47 1.66 -0.50 9.10
CA LEU A 47 0.31 -1.04 9.16
C LEU A 47 -0.46 -0.77 7.87
N MET A 48 -0.33 0.42 7.33
CA MET A 48 -1.00 0.77 6.08
C MET A 48 -0.48 -0.08 4.92
N ILE A 49 0.82 -0.28 4.86
CA ILE A 49 1.43 -1.08 3.81
C ILE A 49 0.96 -2.53 3.91
N ILE A 50 0.94 -3.09 5.11
CA ILE A 50 0.47 -4.46 5.33
C ILE A 50 -0.98 -4.59 4.92
N TRP A 51 -1.83 -3.66 5.35
CA TRP A 51 -3.24 -3.67 5.01
C TRP A 51 -3.44 -3.60 3.49
N ALA A 52 -2.73 -2.68 2.84
CA ALA A 52 -2.82 -2.53 1.40
C ALA A 52 -2.34 -3.78 0.67
N ALA A 53 -1.27 -4.40 1.17
CA ALA A 53 -0.75 -5.63 0.58
C ALA A 53 -1.77 -6.76 0.66
N PHE A 54 -2.43 -6.91 1.80
CA PHE A 54 -3.48 -7.92 1.94
C PHE A 54 -4.64 -7.67 0.98
N ARG A 55 -5.04 -6.42 0.85
CA ARG A 55 -6.11 -6.05 -0.08
C ARG A 55 -5.71 -6.34 -1.52
N LEU A 56 -4.47 -6.02 -1.86
CA LEU A 56 -3.97 -6.28 -3.21
C LEU A 56 -3.96 -7.78 -3.50
N LEU A 57 -3.48 -8.58 -2.56
CA LEU A 57 -3.47 -10.03 -2.72
C LEU A 57 -4.88 -10.59 -2.90
N ALA A 58 -5.84 -10.10 -2.13
CA ALA A 58 -7.22 -10.52 -2.26
C ALA A 58 -7.77 -10.17 -3.64
N THR A 59 -7.46 -8.98 -4.13
CA THR A 59 -7.89 -8.55 -5.45
C THR A 59 -7.29 -9.43 -6.55
N ILE A 60 -5.99 -9.73 -6.43
CA ILE A 60 -5.31 -10.58 -7.41
C ILE A 60 -5.90 -11.97 -7.42
N LYS A 61 -6.15 -12.54 -6.25
CA LYS A 61 -6.78 -13.86 -6.15
C LYS A 61 -8.16 -13.86 -6.82
N SER A 62 -8.91 -12.81 -6.61
CA SER A 62 -10.21 -12.67 -7.22
C SER A 62 -10.10 -12.59 -8.75
N LEU A 63 -9.07 -11.91 -9.25
CA LEU A 63 -8.82 -11.80 -10.69
C LEU A 63 -8.41 -13.12 -11.31
N LEU A 64 -7.69 -13.94 -10.56
CA LEU A 64 -7.27 -15.25 -11.05
C LEU A 64 -8.42 -16.24 -11.13
N GLY A 65 -9.61 -15.83 -10.74
CA GLY A 65 -10.82 -16.53 -11.04
C GLY A 65 -11.11 -17.71 -10.13
N LYS A 66 -10.61 -17.67 -8.98
CA LYS A 66 -10.90 -18.74 -8.03
C LYS A 66 -11.15 -18.16 -6.63
#